data_f7f4f0cd764e6d81e749045e47384192
#
_entry.id   f7f4f0cd764e6d81e749045e47384192
#
_cell.length_a   1.000
_cell.length_b   1.000
_cell.length_c   1.000
_cell.angle_alpha   90.00
_cell.angle_beta   90.00
_cell.angle_gamma   90.00
#
_symmetry.space_group_name_H-M   'P 1'
#
loop_
_entity.id
_entity.type
_entity.pdbx_description
1 polymer ?
#
loop_
_entity_poly.entity_id
_entity_poly.type
_entity_poly.pdbx_seq_one_letter_code
_entity_poly.pdbx_strand_id
1 'polypeptide(L)'
;MCLRLRLVWTLCPAFHRDLFTNDVTGFIATYIAPLAFVLFVTMGKEAYDDYKRHLRDKEANSAKYLILESSGEDTPSSLDGGPHTRFVPSSSIRVGDLILLEKNQRVPADLVLLRTSDSSGTCFIRTDQLDGETDWKLRAAVPTCQKLQSDRDLLSLDAEIYGTIHHSRFLSPY
;
A
#
# COMPACT_ATOMS: atom_id res chain seq x y z
N MET A 1 -1.40 24.83 -17.84
CA MET A 1 -2.31 23.87 -18.49
C MET A 1 -2.77 24.29 -19.91
N CYS A 2 -2.34 25.41 -20.45
CA CYS A 2 -2.72 25.88 -21.78
C CYS A 2 -1.73 25.56 -22.94
N LEU A 3 -0.53 25.05 -22.66
CA LEU A 3 0.49 24.84 -23.70
C LEU A 3 0.35 23.51 -24.47
N ARG A 4 -0.36 22.52 -23.95
CA ARG A 4 -0.51 21.19 -24.58
C ARG A 4 -1.57 21.15 -25.68
N LEU A 5 -2.54 22.03 -25.67
CA LEU A 5 -3.59 22.05 -26.70
C LEU A 5 -3.13 22.66 -28.05
N ARG A 6 -2.09 23.48 -28.06
CA ARG A 6 -1.58 24.06 -29.30
C ARG A 6 -0.78 23.11 -30.19
N LEU A 7 -0.16 22.08 -29.59
CA LEU A 7 0.64 21.11 -30.38
C LEU A 7 -0.24 20.14 -31.18
N VAL A 8 -1.43 19.82 -30.69
CA VAL A 8 -2.39 18.96 -31.40
C VAL A 8 -2.97 19.67 -32.62
N TRP A 9 -3.14 20.98 -32.57
CA TRP A 9 -3.67 21.75 -33.70
C TRP A 9 -2.65 22.00 -34.79
N THR A 10 -1.34 22.00 -34.53
CA THR A 10 -0.30 22.22 -35.54
C THR A 10 0.08 20.97 -36.32
N LEU A 11 -0.19 19.76 -35.78
CA LEU A 11 0.02 18.48 -36.49
C LEU A 11 -1.18 18.07 -37.36
N CYS A 12 -2.35 18.64 -37.14
CA CYS A 12 -3.58 18.33 -37.87
C CYS A 12 -3.58 18.73 -39.36
N PRO A 13 -3.00 19.89 -39.80
CA PRO A 13 -3.08 20.29 -41.18
C PRO A 13 -2.14 19.51 -42.14
N ALA A 14 -1.04 18.97 -41.64
CA ALA A 14 -0.13 18.12 -42.42
C ALA A 14 -0.74 16.74 -42.71
N PHE A 15 -1.45 16.18 -41.74
CA PHE A 15 -2.15 14.90 -41.88
C PHE A 15 -3.41 14.98 -42.75
N HIS A 16 -3.98 16.17 -42.86
CA HIS A 16 -5.20 16.40 -43.64
C HIS A 16 -4.95 16.45 -45.17
N ARG A 17 -3.73 16.72 -45.60
CA ARG A 17 -3.42 16.99 -47.04
C ARG A 17 -3.16 15.72 -47.84
N ASP A 18 -2.67 14.63 -47.21
CA ASP A 18 -2.32 13.39 -47.92
C ASP A 18 -3.43 12.32 -47.91
N LEU A 19 -4.50 12.53 -47.13
CA LEU A 19 -5.61 11.59 -47.01
C LEU A 19 -6.79 11.86 -47.94
N PHE A 20 -6.70 12.94 -48.78
CA PHE A 20 -7.88 13.45 -49.51
C PHE A 20 -7.99 12.95 -50.97
N THR A 21 -7.25 11.90 -51.36
CA THR A 21 -7.17 11.50 -52.78
C THR A 21 -7.85 10.19 -53.18
N ASN A 22 -8.76 9.62 -52.35
CA ASN A 22 -9.60 8.50 -52.80
C ASN A 22 -11.03 8.60 -52.28
N ASP A 23 -11.95 8.73 -53.16
CA ASP A 23 -13.29 9.28 -53.08
C ASP A 23 -14.34 8.66 -52.14
N VAL A 24 -14.10 7.58 -51.46
CA VAL A 24 -15.06 7.00 -50.49
C VAL A 24 -14.40 6.60 -49.20
N THR A 25 -13.19 6.13 -49.25
CA THR A 25 -12.39 5.77 -48.07
C THR A 25 -11.89 7.01 -47.30
N GLY A 26 -11.70 8.14 -47.99
CA GLY A 26 -11.29 9.42 -47.38
C GLY A 26 -12.34 9.99 -46.41
N PHE A 27 -13.61 9.83 -46.69
CA PHE A 27 -14.67 10.36 -45.84
C PHE A 27 -14.77 9.62 -44.51
N ILE A 28 -14.67 8.29 -44.54
CA ILE A 28 -14.70 7.46 -43.32
C ILE A 28 -13.42 7.65 -42.48
N ALA A 29 -12.26 7.72 -43.14
CA ALA A 29 -10.98 7.92 -42.47
C ALA A 29 -10.92 9.28 -41.74
N THR A 30 -11.51 10.33 -42.29
CA THR A 30 -11.54 11.67 -41.71
C THR A 30 -12.27 11.70 -40.36
N TYR A 31 -13.31 10.87 -40.17
CA TYR A 31 -14.03 10.76 -38.90
C TYR A 31 -13.40 9.78 -37.96
N ILE A 32 -12.88 8.65 -38.45
CA ILE A 32 -12.32 7.58 -37.60
C ILE A 32 -10.91 7.95 -37.09
N ALA A 33 -10.07 8.61 -37.91
CA ALA A 33 -8.72 8.93 -37.54
C ALA A 33 -8.60 9.81 -36.27
N PRO A 34 -9.35 10.93 -36.12
CA PRO A 34 -9.29 11.71 -34.87
C PRO A 34 -9.83 10.95 -33.69
N LEU A 35 -10.86 10.14 -33.88
CA LEU A 35 -11.41 9.30 -32.81
C LEU A 35 -10.40 8.23 -32.37
N ALA A 36 -9.81 7.51 -33.31
CA ALA A 36 -8.78 6.51 -33.04
C ALA A 36 -7.54 7.14 -32.36
N PHE A 37 -7.14 8.34 -32.78
CA PHE A 37 -6.04 9.06 -32.13
C PHE A 37 -6.34 9.40 -30.67
N VAL A 38 -7.53 9.94 -30.38
CA VAL A 38 -7.95 10.25 -29.02
C VAL A 38 -7.99 8.98 -28.15
N LEU A 39 -8.57 7.91 -28.69
CA LEU A 39 -8.60 6.61 -27.98
C LEU A 39 -7.19 6.09 -27.70
N PHE A 40 -6.30 6.16 -28.68
CA PHE A 40 -4.92 5.70 -28.51
C PHE A 40 -4.17 6.50 -27.43
N VAL A 41 -4.33 7.83 -27.45
CA VAL A 41 -3.74 8.70 -26.41
C VAL A 41 -4.33 8.41 -25.03
N THR A 42 -5.64 8.19 -24.95
CA THR A 42 -6.32 7.89 -23.68
C THR A 42 -5.87 6.54 -23.13
N MET A 43 -5.86 5.50 -23.95
CA MET A 43 -5.38 4.17 -23.56
C MET A 43 -3.90 4.19 -23.18
N GLY A 44 -3.07 4.94 -23.89
CA GLY A 44 -1.66 5.09 -23.58
C GLY A 44 -1.43 5.77 -22.22
N LYS A 45 -2.24 6.78 -21.89
CA LYS A 45 -2.21 7.43 -20.59
C LYS A 45 -2.62 6.47 -19.48
N GLU A 46 -3.71 5.72 -19.69
CA GLU A 46 -4.23 4.77 -18.73
C GLU A 46 -3.24 3.64 -18.45
N ALA A 47 -2.64 3.07 -19.51
CA ALA A 47 -1.58 2.07 -19.38
C ALA A 47 -0.34 2.61 -18.63
N TYR A 48 0.02 3.87 -18.83
CA TYR A 48 1.12 4.50 -18.10
C TYR A 48 0.79 4.71 -16.62
N ASP A 49 -0.43 5.10 -16.30
CA ASP A 49 -0.87 5.28 -14.91
C ASP A 49 -0.94 3.93 -14.19
N ASP A 50 -1.42 2.87 -14.85
CA ASP A 50 -1.42 1.49 -14.34
C ASP A 50 0.00 0.96 -14.10
N TYR A 51 0.92 1.23 -15.02
CA TYR A 51 2.33 0.86 -14.84
C TYR A 51 2.95 1.54 -13.62
N LYS A 52 2.69 2.83 -13.42
CA LYS A 52 3.13 3.56 -12.22
C LYS A 52 2.53 3.00 -10.94
N ARG A 53 1.26 2.60 -10.98
CA ARG A 53 0.59 1.96 -9.85
C ARG A 53 1.26 0.64 -9.51
N HIS A 54 1.49 -0.21 -10.51
CA HIS A 54 2.19 -1.48 -10.32
C HIS A 54 3.58 -1.32 -9.70
N LEU A 55 4.35 -0.31 -10.11
CA LEU A 55 5.66 -0.04 -9.51
C LEU A 55 5.56 0.32 -8.02
N ARG A 56 4.61 1.16 -7.64
CA ARG A 56 4.38 1.53 -6.23
C ARG A 56 3.92 0.34 -5.39
N ASP A 57 3.05 -0.48 -5.94
CA ASP A 57 2.57 -1.70 -5.27
C ASP A 57 3.72 -2.70 -5.06
N LYS A 58 4.59 -2.84 -6.05
CA LYS A 58 5.77 -3.68 -5.95
C LYS A 58 6.74 -3.17 -4.87
N GLU A 59 6.98 -1.87 -4.81
CA GLU A 59 7.81 -1.24 -3.78
C GLU A 59 7.23 -1.48 -2.38
N ALA A 60 5.93 -1.26 -2.19
CA ALA A 60 5.24 -1.49 -0.93
C ALA A 60 5.30 -2.97 -0.49
N ASN A 61 5.11 -3.90 -1.42
CA ASN A 61 5.12 -5.33 -1.15
C ASN A 61 6.53 -5.91 -0.91
N SER A 62 7.57 -5.23 -1.38
CA SER A 62 8.96 -5.62 -1.16
C SER A 62 9.59 -5.02 0.11
N ALA A 63 8.87 -4.14 0.82
CA ALA A 63 9.32 -3.60 2.10
C ALA A 63 9.57 -4.73 3.11
N LYS A 64 10.71 -4.68 3.80
CA LYS A 64 11.13 -5.73 4.74
C LYS A 64 10.73 -5.37 6.16
N TYR A 65 10.20 -6.34 6.88
CA TYR A 65 9.80 -6.22 8.27
C TYR A 65 10.50 -7.26 9.12
N LEU A 66 10.78 -6.92 10.38
CA LEU A 66 11.31 -7.84 11.36
C LEU A 66 10.17 -8.65 11.98
N ILE A 67 10.25 -9.97 11.86
CA ILE A 67 9.32 -10.90 12.51
C ILE A 67 10.07 -11.59 13.65
N LEU A 68 9.40 -11.68 14.81
CA LEU A 68 9.87 -12.52 15.91
C LEU A 68 9.47 -13.96 15.64
N GLU A 69 10.45 -14.84 15.64
CA GLU A 69 10.25 -16.28 15.39
C GLU A 69 10.50 -17.06 16.70
N SER A 70 9.60 -17.95 17.02
CA SER A 70 9.83 -18.92 18.09
C SER A 70 10.97 -19.81 17.65
N SER A 71 11.99 -19.98 18.49
CA SER A 71 13.16 -20.82 18.21
C SER A 71 12.73 -22.23 17.85
N GLY A 72 12.51 -22.47 16.57
CA GLY A 72 12.53 -23.81 15.98
C GLY A 72 13.98 -24.28 15.90
N GLU A 73 14.19 -25.52 16.13
CA GLU A 73 15.40 -26.27 16.48
C GLU A 73 16.59 -26.23 15.48
N ASP A 74 16.56 -25.43 14.40
CA ASP A 74 17.44 -25.68 13.25
C ASP A 74 18.43 -24.58 12.83
N THR A 75 18.68 -23.52 13.63
CA THR A 75 19.75 -22.58 13.25
C THR A 75 20.60 -22.15 14.46
N PRO A 76 21.85 -22.68 14.56
CA PRO A 76 22.80 -22.27 15.58
C PRO A 76 23.56 -21.01 15.13
N SER A 77 22.95 -19.83 15.20
CA SER A 77 23.69 -18.60 14.96
C SER A 77 23.08 -17.37 15.64
N SER A 78 23.23 -17.30 16.94
CA SER A 78 23.52 -16.06 17.66
C SER A 78 23.87 -16.37 19.11
N LEU A 79 25.09 -16.07 19.45
CA LEU A 79 25.67 -16.12 20.82
C LEU A 79 25.07 -15.09 21.77
N ASP A 80 24.10 -14.32 21.33
CA ASP A 80 23.40 -13.31 22.11
C ASP A 80 21.97 -13.76 22.35
N GLY A 81 21.64 -14.00 23.59
CA GLY A 81 20.34 -14.55 24.05
C GLY A 81 19.09 -13.71 23.72
N GLY A 82 19.06 -12.98 22.62
CA GLY A 82 17.94 -12.21 22.10
C GLY A 82 16.87 -13.08 21.40
N PRO A 83 15.64 -12.61 21.22
CA PRO A 83 14.64 -13.29 20.41
C PRO A 83 15.14 -13.42 18.97
N HIS A 84 14.93 -14.58 18.36
CA HIS A 84 15.28 -14.74 16.94
C HIS A 84 14.39 -13.87 16.11
N THR A 85 15.01 -12.97 15.35
CA THR A 85 14.31 -12.06 14.43
C THR A 85 14.74 -12.34 13.01
N ARG A 86 13.78 -12.38 12.10
CA ARG A 86 14.01 -12.58 10.67
C ARG A 86 13.39 -11.46 9.84
N PHE A 87 14.13 -10.98 8.83
CA PHE A 87 13.59 -10.05 7.86
C PHE A 87 12.74 -10.76 6.83
N VAL A 88 11.49 -10.33 6.70
CA VAL A 88 10.52 -10.92 5.77
C VAL A 88 9.91 -9.79 4.93
N PRO A 89 9.72 -9.99 3.61
CA PRO A 89 9.01 -9.01 2.79
C PRO A 89 7.54 -8.93 3.19
N SER A 90 6.94 -7.75 3.04
CA SER A 90 5.53 -7.49 3.38
C SER A 90 4.57 -8.52 2.77
N SER A 91 4.84 -8.96 1.54
CA SER A 91 4.03 -9.95 0.84
C SER A 91 4.02 -11.36 1.46
N SER A 92 4.98 -11.66 2.35
CA SER A 92 5.13 -13.00 2.97
C SER A 92 4.65 -13.04 4.41
N ILE A 93 4.16 -11.93 4.95
CA ILE A 93 3.61 -11.83 6.30
C ILE A 93 2.30 -12.62 6.36
N ARG A 94 2.13 -13.41 7.42
CA ARG A 94 0.94 -14.25 7.65
C ARG A 94 0.20 -13.80 8.90
N VAL A 95 -1.06 -14.19 8.97
CA VAL A 95 -1.88 -13.98 10.18
C VAL A 95 -1.29 -14.82 11.32
N GLY A 96 -1.05 -14.17 12.45
CA GLY A 96 -0.40 -14.76 13.63
C GLY A 96 1.09 -14.41 13.77
N ASP A 97 1.71 -13.82 12.74
CA ASP A 97 3.10 -13.38 12.85
C ASP A 97 3.24 -12.19 13.82
N LEU A 98 4.25 -12.23 14.67
CA LEU A 98 4.63 -11.13 15.56
C LEU A 98 5.65 -10.24 14.85
N ILE A 99 5.24 -9.00 14.58
CA ILE A 99 6.05 -8.03 13.80
C ILE A 99 6.61 -6.98 14.75
N LEU A 100 7.90 -6.72 14.67
CA LEU A 100 8.54 -5.59 15.30
C LEU A 100 8.54 -4.39 14.35
N LEU A 101 7.82 -3.33 14.72
CA LEU A 101 7.76 -2.09 13.95
C LEU A 101 8.66 -1.03 14.60
N GLU A 102 9.46 -0.40 13.76
CA GLU A 102 10.29 0.72 14.17
C GLU A 102 9.56 2.06 14.02
N LYS A 103 10.12 3.07 14.66
CA LYS A 103 9.60 4.45 14.55
C LYS A 103 9.57 4.91 13.10
N ASN A 104 8.47 5.56 12.69
CA ASN A 104 8.22 6.06 11.34
C ASN A 104 8.15 4.97 10.25
N GLN A 105 8.04 3.72 10.62
CA GLN A 105 7.85 2.62 9.69
C GLN A 105 6.37 2.53 9.29
N ARG A 106 6.14 2.22 8.00
CA ARG A 106 4.78 2.00 7.48
C ARG A 106 4.24 0.66 8.03
N VAL A 107 2.99 0.66 8.46
CA VAL A 107 2.30 -0.57 8.87
C VAL A 107 1.95 -1.40 7.63
N PRO A 108 2.37 -2.69 7.55
CA PRO A 108 2.20 -3.50 6.34
C PRO A 108 0.78 -4.01 6.12
N ALA A 109 0.03 -4.22 7.19
CA ALA A 109 -1.32 -4.80 7.20
C ALA A 109 -2.09 -4.34 8.43
N ASP A 110 -3.30 -4.83 8.61
CA ASP A 110 -4.05 -4.64 9.85
C ASP A 110 -3.37 -5.38 11.00
N LEU A 111 -3.00 -4.65 12.04
CA LEU A 111 -2.24 -5.15 13.18
C LEU A 111 -2.93 -4.81 14.50
N VAL A 112 -2.71 -5.69 15.49
CA VAL A 112 -3.05 -5.43 16.88
C VAL A 112 -1.79 -5.02 17.63
N LEU A 113 -1.82 -3.88 18.32
CA LEU A 113 -0.70 -3.39 19.11
C LEU A 113 -0.64 -4.19 20.43
N LEU A 114 0.30 -5.10 20.52
CA LEU A 114 0.48 -5.93 21.72
C LEU A 114 1.33 -5.21 22.76
N ARG A 115 2.46 -4.65 22.34
CA ARG A 115 3.43 -4.01 23.23
C ARG A 115 4.10 -2.81 22.56
N THR A 116 4.48 -1.83 23.35
CA THR A 116 5.27 -0.68 22.91
C THR A 116 6.44 -0.46 23.86
N SER A 117 7.51 0.15 23.36
CA SER A 117 8.67 0.54 24.16
C SER A 117 8.38 1.67 25.15
N ASP A 118 7.29 2.40 24.94
CA ASP A 118 6.87 3.46 25.85
C ASP A 118 6.20 2.87 27.10
N SER A 119 6.57 3.37 28.29
CA SER A 119 6.01 2.98 29.57
C SER A 119 4.50 3.25 29.69
N SER A 120 3.99 4.23 28.95
CA SER A 120 2.55 4.56 28.88
C SER A 120 1.74 3.48 28.15
N GLY A 121 2.38 2.57 27.42
CA GLY A 121 1.71 1.57 26.61
C GLY A 121 0.95 2.16 25.41
N THR A 122 1.32 3.35 24.97
CA THR A 122 0.62 4.04 23.87
C THR A 122 1.55 4.34 22.70
N CYS A 123 0.99 4.43 21.49
CA CYS A 123 1.68 4.92 20.34
C CYS A 123 0.77 5.83 19.50
N PHE A 124 1.39 6.71 18.73
CA PHE A 124 0.70 7.56 17.78
C PHE A 124 0.83 6.99 16.38
N ILE A 125 -0.28 6.86 15.70
CA ILE A 125 -0.33 6.42 14.30
C ILE A 125 -0.95 7.51 13.43
N ARG A 126 -0.55 7.52 12.18
CA ARG A 126 -1.07 8.44 11.17
C ARG A 126 -1.77 7.64 10.08
N THR A 127 -3.02 8.01 9.79
CA THR A 127 -3.90 7.27 8.87
C THR A 127 -4.27 8.07 7.61
N ASP A 128 -3.51 9.14 7.33
CA ASP A 128 -3.75 10.06 6.21
C ASP A 128 -3.87 9.36 4.84
N GLN A 129 -3.18 8.25 4.65
CA GLN A 129 -3.25 7.48 3.41
C GLN A 129 -4.52 6.63 3.28
N LEU A 130 -5.20 6.34 4.39
CA LEU A 130 -6.41 5.50 4.42
C LEU A 130 -7.69 6.34 4.40
N ASP A 131 -7.79 7.30 5.30
CA ASP A 131 -8.99 8.11 5.53
C ASP A 131 -8.83 9.58 5.13
N GLY A 132 -7.63 9.99 4.72
CA GLY A 132 -7.32 11.37 4.36
C GLY A 132 -7.24 12.33 5.55
N GLU A 133 -7.41 11.81 6.78
CA GLU A 133 -7.25 12.61 7.99
C GLU A 133 -5.77 12.78 8.33
N THR A 134 -5.33 14.03 8.50
CA THR A 134 -3.93 14.35 8.83
C THR A 134 -3.61 14.25 10.32
N ASP A 135 -4.61 14.01 11.14
CA ASP A 135 -4.48 13.96 12.58
C ASP A 135 -3.83 12.68 13.08
N TRP A 136 -3.06 12.83 14.16
CA TRP A 136 -2.45 11.70 14.84
C TRP A 136 -3.48 10.99 15.71
N LYS A 137 -3.64 9.69 15.49
CA LYS A 137 -4.54 8.84 16.29
C LYS A 137 -3.75 8.09 17.34
N LEU A 138 -4.17 8.23 18.60
CA LEU A 138 -3.58 7.49 19.72
C LEU A 138 -4.09 6.04 19.71
N ARG A 139 -3.18 5.08 19.83
CA ARG A 139 -3.49 3.66 20.02
C ARG A 139 -2.84 3.15 21.30
N ALA A 140 -3.58 2.36 22.06
CA ALA A 140 -3.10 1.74 23.28
C ALA A 140 -2.79 0.26 23.03
N ALA A 141 -1.70 -0.20 23.60
CA ALA A 141 -1.32 -1.61 23.60
C ALA A 141 -2.28 -2.43 24.48
N VAL A 142 -2.33 -3.73 24.25
CA VAL A 142 -3.07 -4.66 25.09
C VAL A 142 -2.46 -4.65 26.50
N PRO A 143 -3.22 -4.29 27.55
CA PRO A 143 -2.65 -4.07 28.89
C PRO A 143 -1.96 -5.28 29.48
N THR A 144 -2.43 -6.48 29.14
CA THR A 144 -1.84 -7.74 29.59
C THR A 144 -0.46 -7.97 28.97
N CYS A 145 -0.34 -7.71 27.66
CA CYS A 145 0.91 -7.88 26.91
C CYS A 145 1.95 -6.81 27.27
N GLN A 146 1.50 -5.59 27.57
CA GLN A 146 2.38 -4.49 27.97
C GLN A 146 3.11 -4.75 29.28
N LYS A 147 2.53 -5.58 30.19
CA LYS A 147 3.13 -5.94 31.48
C LYS A 147 4.22 -7.00 31.35
N LEU A 148 4.34 -7.67 30.23
CA LEU A 148 5.37 -8.68 30.01
C LEU A 148 6.75 -8.03 29.94
N GLN A 149 7.74 -8.66 30.57
CA GLN A 149 9.08 -8.10 30.67
C GLN A 149 9.90 -8.30 29.39
N SER A 150 9.65 -9.40 28.68
CA SER A 150 10.42 -9.76 27.49
C SER A 150 9.52 -9.95 26.26
N ASP A 151 10.09 -9.68 25.09
CA ASP A 151 9.42 -9.98 23.81
C ASP A 151 9.28 -11.48 23.56
N ARG A 152 10.12 -12.30 24.23
CA ARG A 152 9.99 -13.77 24.22
C ARG A 152 8.71 -14.25 24.90
N ASP A 153 8.26 -13.57 25.93
CA ASP A 153 7.04 -13.94 26.65
C ASP A 153 5.80 -13.78 25.76
N LEU A 154 5.88 -12.89 24.74
CA LEU A 154 4.82 -12.76 23.74
C LEU A 154 4.71 -13.98 22.83
N LEU A 155 5.82 -14.68 22.55
CA LEU A 155 5.82 -15.89 21.74
C LEU A 155 5.22 -17.11 22.48
N SER A 156 5.26 -17.08 23.82
CA SER A 156 4.67 -18.12 24.67
C SER A 156 3.20 -17.88 24.99
N LEU A 157 2.65 -16.74 24.55
CA LEU A 157 1.27 -16.37 24.83
C LEU A 157 0.31 -17.19 23.96
N ASP A 158 -0.52 -18.01 24.60
CA ASP A 158 -1.65 -18.66 23.93
C ASP A 158 -2.87 -17.76 24.03
N ALA A 159 -3.15 -17.04 22.94
CA ALA A 159 -4.23 -16.08 22.88
C ALA A 159 -4.92 -16.08 21.50
N GLU A 160 -6.23 -15.97 21.50
CA GLU A 160 -7.01 -15.84 20.31
C GLU A 160 -7.53 -14.41 20.17
N ILE A 161 -7.44 -13.87 18.95
CA ILE A 161 -7.92 -12.53 18.63
C ILE A 161 -9.10 -12.66 17.67
N TYR A 162 -10.28 -12.28 18.13
CA TYR A 162 -11.49 -12.24 17.30
C TYR A 162 -11.71 -10.84 16.76
N GLY A 163 -11.58 -10.69 15.44
CA GLY A 163 -11.95 -9.47 14.73
C GLY A 163 -13.38 -9.55 14.22
N THR A 164 -14.26 -8.68 14.71
CA THR A 164 -15.59 -8.50 14.11
C THR A 164 -15.51 -7.45 13.03
N ILE A 165 -16.02 -7.75 11.83
CA ILE A 165 -16.22 -6.74 10.79
C ILE A 165 -17.31 -5.79 11.30
N HIS A 166 -16.89 -4.68 11.89
CA HIS A 166 -17.80 -3.63 12.30
C HIS A 166 -18.27 -2.90 11.04
N HIS A 167 -19.44 -3.26 10.55
CA HIS A 167 -20.22 -2.37 9.71
C HIS A 167 -20.60 -1.18 10.60
N SER A 168 -19.80 -0.12 10.53
CA SER A 168 -20.09 1.15 11.20
C SER A 168 -21.34 1.78 10.57
N ARG A 169 -22.51 1.29 10.96
CA ARG A 169 -23.69 2.14 10.97
C ARG A 169 -23.47 3.14 12.10
N PHE A 170 -23.11 4.35 11.71
CA PHE A 170 -23.27 5.51 12.58
C PHE A 170 -24.75 5.63 12.94
N LEU A 171 -25.16 5.00 14.00
CA LEU A 171 -26.30 5.43 14.77
C LEU A 171 -25.74 6.46 15.75
N SER A 172 -25.84 7.74 15.37
CA SER A 172 -25.76 8.85 16.30
C SER A 172 -26.84 8.64 17.36
N PRO A 173 -26.52 8.48 18.64
CA PRO A 173 -27.50 8.75 19.67
C PRO A 173 -27.53 10.27 19.90
N TYR A 174 -28.72 10.80 19.93
CA TYR A 174 -29.14 12.15 20.26
C TYR A 174 -28.31 12.84 21.34
#